data_1314f248b34a268c0d7666889eb7d080
#
_entry.id   1314f248b34a268c0d7666889eb7d080
#
_cell.length_a   1.000
_cell.length_b   1.000
_cell.length_c   1.000
_cell.angle_alpha   90.00
_cell.angle_beta   90.00
_cell.angle_gamma   90.00
#
_symmetry.space_group_name_H-M   'P 1'
#
loop_
_entity.id
_entity.type
_entity.pdbx_description
1 polymer ?
#
loop_
_entity_poly.entity_id
_entity_poly.type
_entity_poly.pdbx_seq_one_letter_code
_entity_poly.pdbx_strand_id
1 'polypeptide(L)'
;DTLVGFFGINQKPTSSKDPYALRRSALGIIRLLIENNKEFKIKDLITYAISLHRNQGFELSNESLQEELIDFLLDRLKYYMKEKEIRIDIAEASINSFGVDHINKIYKKALTLNNLINKQVGKDIFSSYKRAANILDSELKDKQLELSNTTDPGIFKNEFEKNLLKKINELRKYFTNINRDENYIQSLTNLANAKKVIFEFFDNVKVNDEDKNIKKNRLELLQMLCKTFDNYINFSNIEIN
;
A
#
# COMPACT_ATOMS: atom_id res chain seq x y z
N ASP A 1 -4.84 -9.87 -24.68
CA ASP A 1 -4.39 -9.62 -26.06
C ASP A 1 -4.78 -8.24 -26.57
N THR A 2 -6.09 -7.87 -26.67
CA THR A 2 -6.56 -6.60 -27.23
C THR A 2 -5.84 -5.37 -26.67
N LEU A 3 -5.72 -5.24 -25.34
CA LEU A 3 -5.04 -4.09 -24.72
C LEU A 3 -3.55 -4.02 -25.15
N VAL A 4 -2.85 -5.16 -25.12
CA VAL A 4 -1.44 -5.22 -25.53
C VAL A 4 -1.26 -4.82 -27.00
N GLY A 5 -2.13 -5.33 -27.90
CA GLY A 5 -2.06 -4.99 -29.32
C GLY A 5 -2.23 -3.49 -29.56
N PHE A 6 -3.30 -2.88 -29.06
CA PHE A 6 -3.57 -1.46 -29.27
C PHE A 6 -2.55 -0.54 -28.59
N PHE A 7 -2.20 -0.80 -27.34
CA PHE A 7 -1.16 -0.02 -26.65
C PHE A 7 0.21 -0.19 -27.31
N GLY A 8 0.51 -1.39 -27.82
CA GLY A 8 1.77 -1.69 -28.50
C GLY A 8 2.00 -0.90 -29.77
N ILE A 9 0.93 -0.51 -30.47
CA ILE A 9 0.97 0.39 -31.65
C ILE A 9 0.60 1.84 -31.31
N ASN A 10 0.68 2.23 -30.03
CA ASN A 10 0.36 3.58 -29.53
C ASN A 10 -1.09 4.04 -29.76
N GLN A 11 -2.04 3.13 -29.98
CA GLN A 11 -3.47 3.43 -30.09
C GLN A 11 -4.11 3.35 -28.70
N LYS A 12 -4.02 4.45 -27.94
CA LYS A 12 -4.49 4.54 -26.55
C LYS A 12 -5.79 5.35 -26.46
N PRO A 13 -6.68 5.07 -25.48
CA PRO A 13 -7.82 5.93 -25.24
C PRO A 13 -7.36 7.29 -24.72
N THR A 14 -8.00 8.35 -25.19
CA THR A 14 -7.80 9.72 -24.66
C THR A 14 -8.88 10.03 -23.62
N SER A 15 -8.78 11.20 -22.95
CA SER A 15 -9.80 11.61 -21.95
C SER A 15 -11.23 11.52 -22.47
N SER A 16 -11.46 11.89 -23.75
CA SER A 16 -12.81 11.98 -24.37
C SER A 16 -13.11 10.87 -25.37
N LYS A 17 -12.13 10.12 -25.88
CA LYS A 17 -12.32 9.12 -26.95
C LYS A 17 -11.77 7.76 -26.57
N ASP A 18 -12.58 6.74 -26.82
CA ASP A 18 -12.22 5.32 -26.66
C ASP A 18 -12.84 4.48 -27.80
N PRO A 19 -12.36 4.69 -29.05
CA PRO A 19 -12.99 4.08 -30.24
C PRO A 19 -12.93 2.55 -30.23
N TYR A 20 -11.96 1.98 -29.52
CA TYR A 20 -11.75 0.54 -29.45
C TYR A 20 -12.27 -0.08 -28.16
N ALA A 21 -12.99 0.71 -27.34
CA ALA A 21 -13.55 0.25 -26.06
C ALA A 21 -12.53 -0.36 -25.08
N LEU A 22 -11.30 0.17 -25.07
CA LEU A 22 -10.21 -0.36 -24.26
C LEU A 22 -10.49 -0.23 -22.75
N ARG A 23 -11.21 0.83 -22.32
CA ARG A 23 -11.66 0.97 -20.92
C ARG A 23 -12.60 -0.15 -20.51
N ARG A 24 -13.55 -0.51 -21.39
CA ARG A 24 -14.46 -1.65 -21.14
C ARG A 24 -13.72 -2.97 -21.11
N SER A 25 -12.75 -3.16 -21.98
CA SER A 25 -11.89 -4.35 -22.02
C SER A 25 -11.10 -4.49 -20.71
N ALA A 26 -10.52 -3.40 -20.21
CA ALA A 26 -9.79 -3.39 -18.94
C ALA A 26 -10.71 -3.70 -17.74
N LEU A 27 -11.90 -3.08 -17.68
CA LEU A 27 -12.90 -3.39 -16.63
C LEU A 27 -13.37 -4.85 -16.71
N GLY A 28 -13.49 -5.41 -17.92
CA GLY A 28 -13.79 -6.85 -18.12
C GLY A 28 -12.72 -7.75 -17.50
N ILE A 29 -11.44 -7.45 -17.72
CA ILE A 29 -10.32 -8.20 -17.11
C ILE A 29 -10.37 -8.09 -15.58
N ILE A 30 -10.55 -6.89 -15.04
CA ILE A 30 -10.64 -6.64 -13.59
C ILE A 30 -11.77 -7.45 -12.98
N ARG A 31 -12.98 -7.40 -13.56
CA ARG A 31 -14.14 -8.19 -13.11
C ARG A 31 -13.85 -9.70 -13.12
N LEU A 32 -13.29 -10.21 -14.21
CA LEU A 32 -12.94 -11.63 -14.31
C LEU A 32 -11.95 -12.06 -13.21
N LEU A 33 -10.95 -11.26 -12.92
CA LEU A 33 -9.96 -11.56 -11.88
C LEU A 33 -10.59 -11.54 -10.47
N ILE A 34 -11.42 -10.54 -10.18
CA ILE A 34 -12.04 -10.36 -8.86
C ILE A 34 -13.17 -11.36 -8.63
N GLU A 35 -14.12 -11.49 -9.55
CA GLU A 35 -15.31 -12.35 -9.39
C GLU A 35 -14.97 -13.83 -9.38
N ASN A 36 -13.91 -14.23 -10.11
CA ASN A 36 -13.42 -15.63 -10.11
C ASN A 36 -12.28 -15.87 -9.10
N ASN A 37 -12.00 -14.90 -8.23
CA ASN A 37 -10.95 -15.00 -7.20
C ASN A 37 -9.58 -15.42 -7.76
N LYS A 38 -9.20 -14.89 -8.94
CA LYS A 38 -7.92 -15.24 -9.59
C LYS A 38 -6.79 -14.34 -9.14
N GLU A 39 -5.65 -14.94 -8.84
CA GLU A 39 -4.43 -14.28 -8.35
C GLU A 39 -3.32 -14.38 -9.39
N PHE A 40 -3.48 -13.70 -10.52
CA PHE A 40 -2.41 -13.52 -11.49
C PHE A 40 -1.68 -12.20 -11.25
N LYS A 41 -0.37 -12.21 -11.44
CA LYS A 41 0.41 -10.98 -11.51
C LYS A 41 0.11 -10.26 -12.83
N ILE A 42 -0.25 -9.00 -12.75
CA ILE A 42 -0.56 -8.18 -13.94
C ILE A 42 0.63 -8.17 -14.90
N LYS A 43 1.82 -8.02 -14.37
CA LYS A 43 3.07 -7.99 -15.12
C LYS A 43 3.27 -9.27 -15.94
N ASP A 44 3.04 -10.45 -15.34
CA ASP A 44 3.20 -11.72 -16.01
C ASP A 44 2.18 -11.89 -17.13
N LEU A 45 0.91 -11.48 -16.92
CA LEU A 45 -0.13 -11.51 -17.95
C LEU A 45 0.22 -10.61 -19.14
N ILE A 46 0.71 -9.40 -18.89
CA ILE A 46 1.12 -8.47 -19.95
C ILE A 46 2.32 -9.05 -20.71
N THR A 47 3.35 -9.52 -20.00
CA THR A 47 4.55 -10.12 -20.61
C THR A 47 4.19 -11.31 -21.50
N TYR A 48 3.30 -12.18 -21.03
CA TYR A 48 2.84 -13.30 -21.81
C TYR A 48 2.09 -12.85 -23.08
N ALA A 49 1.19 -11.89 -22.98
CA ALA A 49 0.46 -11.35 -24.12
C ALA A 49 1.39 -10.65 -25.13
N ILE A 50 2.42 -9.92 -24.67
CA ILE A 50 3.45 -9.35 -25.54
C ILE A 50 4.18 -10.45 -26.33
N SER A 51 4.55 -11.55 -25.65
CA SER A 51 5.22 -12.68 -26.32
C SER A 51 4.35 -13.32 -27.40
N LEU A 52 3.05 -13.43 -27.18
CA LEU A 52 2.12 -13.96 -28.18
C LEU A 52 2.04 -13.07 -29.44
N HIS A 53 1.95 -11.76 -29.29
CA HIS A 53 1.94 -10.83 -30.41
C HIS A 53 3.26 -10.89 -31.22
N ARG A 54 4.40 -10.91 -30.54
CA ARG A 54 5.72 -11.02 -31.21
C ARG A 54 5.87 -12.34 -31.96
N ASN A 55 5.41 -13.45 -31.39
CA ASN A 55 5.45 -14.78 -32.06
C ASN A 55 4.57 -14.83 -33.31
N GLN A 56 3.55 -13.98 -33.41
CA GLN A 56 2.71 -13.81 -34.59
C GLN A 56 3.27 -12.80 -35.62
N GLY A 57 4.46 -12.27 -35.38
CA GLY A 57 5.12 -11.31 -36.27
C GLY A 57 4.66 -9.86 -36.12
N PHE A 58 3.91 -9.51 -35.07
CA PHE A 58 3.52 -8.12 -34.83
C PHE A 58 4.67 -7.34 -34.18
N GLU A 59 4.97 -6.19 -34.75
CA GLU A 59 5.90 -5.21 -34.19
C GLU A 59 5.16 -4.33 -33.18
N LEU A 60 5.65 -4.32 -31.94
CA LEU A 60 5.15 -3.46 -30.86
C LEU A 60 6.14 -2.31 -30.67
N SER A 61 5.79 -1.13 -31.17
CA SER A 61 6.66 0.06 -31.20
C SER A 61 6.72 0.82 -29.87
N ASN A 62 5.86 0.49 -28.91
CA ASN A 62 5.80 1.18 -27.63
C ASN A 62 6.81 0.56 -26.63
N GLU A 63 7.88 1.26 -26.31
CA GLU A 63 8.91 0.84 -25.38
C GLU A 63 8.41 0.80 -23.91
N SER A 64 7.47 1.69 -23.54
CA SER A 64 6.86 1.77 -22.18
C SER A 64 5.57 0.96 -22.05
N LEU A 65 5.28 0.07 -23.00
CA LEU A 65 4.02 -0.67 -23.09
C LEU A 65 3.58 -1.33 -21.80
N GLN A 66 4.50 -1.98 -21.08
CA GLN A 66 4.17 -2.72 -19.87
C GLN A 66 3.77 -1.78 -18.73
N GLU A 67 4.53 -0.71 -18.50
CA GLU A 67 4.28 0.27 -17.45
C GLU A 67 2.95 1.00 -17.69
N GLU A 68 2.73 1.47 -18.90
CA GLU A 68 1.50 2.17 -19.29
C GLU A 68 0.25 1.31 -19.17
N LEU A 69 0.35 0.01 -19.48
CA LEU A 69 -0.77 -0.91 -19.29
C LEU A 69 -1.04 -1.20 -17.83
N ILE A 70 -0.01 -1.30 -17.00
CA ILE A 70 -0.17 -1.45 -15.56
C ILE A 70 -0.90 -0.23 -15.01
N ASP A 71 -0.43 0.98 -15.31
CA ASP A 71 -1.03 2.23 -14.85
C ASP A 71 -2.50 2.35 -15.33
N PHE A 72 -2.74 2.01 -16.59
CA PHE A 72 -4.10 2.01 -17.14
C PHE A 72 -5.04 1.02 -16.43
N LEU A 73 -4.57 -0.18 -16.12
CA LEU A 73 -5.35 -1.19 -15.38
C LEU A 73 -5.60 -0.75 -13.94
N LEU A 74 -4.60 -0.16 -13.27
CA LEU A 74 -4.74 0.34 -11.89
C LEU A 74 -5.73 1.52 -11.83
N ASP A 75 -5.69 2.42 -12.80
CA ASP A 75 -6.67 3.52 -12.90
C ASP A 75 -8.10 2.96 -13.12
N ARG A 76 -8.27 1.94 -13.92
CA ARG A 76 -9.57 1.27 -14.11
C ARG A 76 -10.01 0.48 -12.87
N LEU A 77 -9.06 -0.09 -12.11
CA LEU A 77 -9.34 -0.73 -10.82
C LEU A 77 -9.88 0.29 -9.80
N LYS A 78 -9.29 1.48 -9.74
CA LYS A 78 -9.78 2.59 -8.90
C LYS A 78 -11.22 2.95 -9.24
N TYR A 79 -11.53 3.06 -10.54
CA TYR A 79 -12.90 3.29 -11.00
C TYR A 79 -13.86 2.17 -10.58
N TYR A 80 -13.47 0.91 -10.76
CA TYR A 80 -14.24 -0.26 -10.33
C TYR A 80 -14.48 -0.26 -8.81
N MET A 81 -13.48 0.07 -8.01
CA MET A 81 -13.61 0.17 -6.55
C MET A 81 -14.60 1.27 -6.15
N LYS A 82 -14.59 2.42 -6.86
CA LYS A 82 -15.56 3.49 -6.64
C LYS A 82 -17.01 3.03 -6.94
N GLU A 83 -17.23 2.27 -8.01
CA GLU A 83 -18.55 1.67 -8.32
C GLU A 83 -19.02 0.68 -7.23
N LYS A 84 -18.07 0.09 -6.48
CA LYS A 84 -18.35 -0.80 -5.33
C LYS A 84 -18.41 -0.05 -3.98
N GLU A 85 -18.59 1.27 -4.01
CA GLU A 85 -18.72 2.13 -2.83
C GLU A 85 -17.49 2.10 -1.88
N ILE A 86 -16.32 1.73 -2.39
CA ILE A 86 -15.07 1.87 -1.67
C ILE A 86 -14.62 3.33 -1.75
N ARG A 87 -14.26 3.92 -0.62
CA ARG A 87 -13.76 5.29 -0.53
C ARG A 87 -12.55 5.48 -1.44
N ILE A 88 -12.48 6.62 -2.12
CA ILE A 88 -11.43 6.91 -3.12
C ILE A 88 -10.05 6.91 -2.48
N ASP A 89 -9.89 7.50 -1.30
CA ASP A 89 -8.64 7.54 -0.56
C ASP A 89 -8.16 6.14 -0.14
N ILE A 90 -9.08 5.23 0.27
CA ILE A 90 -8.76 3.83 0.56
C ILE A 90 -8.35 3.07 -0.70
N ALA A 91 -9.02 3.33 -1.82
CA ALA A 91 -8.67 2.72 -3.10
C ALA A 91 -7.25 3.14 -3.53
N GLU A 92 -6.93 4.44 -3.47
CA GLU A 92 -5.61 4.98 -3.78
C GLU A 92 -4.52 4.45 -2.84
N ALA A 93 -4.78 4.45 -1.52
CA ALA A 93 -3.87 3.91 -0.53
C ALA A 93 -3.55 2.43 -0.78
N SER A 94 -4.54 1.65 -1.20
CA SER A 94 -4.38 0.22 -1.49
C SER A 94 -3.63 -0.04 -2.80
N ILE A 95 -3.84 0.79 -3.82
CA ILE A 95 -3.12 0.74 -5.10
C ILE A 95 -1.65 1.11 -4.90
N ASN A 96 -1.37 2.14 -4.11
CA ASN A 96 -0.01 2.64 -3.85
C ASN A 96 0.75 1.81 -2.79
N SER A 97 0.17 0.74 -2.26
CA SER A 97 0.84 -0.13 -1.32
C SER A 97 1.91 -0.99 -2.00
N PHE A 98 2.96 -1.34 -1.24
CA PHE A 98 4.03 -2.20 -1.76
C PHE A 98 3.49 -3.55 -2.24
N GLY A 99 3.88 -3.99 -3.45
CA GLY A 99 3.45 -5.28 -4.02
C GLY A 99 2.15 -5.25 -4.82
N VAL A 100 1.89 -4.16 -5.54
CA VAL A 100 0.67 -3.90 -6.35
C VAL A 100 0.44 -4.80 -7.57
N ASP A 101 1.09 -5.94 -7.66
CA ASP A 101 1.07 -6.80 -8.85
C ASP A 101 -0.22 -7.62 -9.01
N HIS A 102 -1.10 -7.64 -7.98
CA HIS A 102 -2.28 -8.51 -7.93
C HIS A 102 -3.57 -7.72 -7.73
N ILE A 103 -4.33 -7.47 -8.80
CA ILE A 103 -5.62 -6.75 -8.78
C ILE A 103 -6.57 -7.25 -7.69
N ASN A 104 -6.72 -8.58 -7.58
CA ASN A 104 -7.63 -9.17 -6.62
C ASN A 104 -7.21 -8.92 -5.16
N LYS A 105 -5.90 -8.96 -4.87
CA LYS A 105 -5.38 -8.64 -3.52
C LYS A 105 -5.58 -7.18 -3.16
N ILE A 106 -5.29 -6.26 -4.10
CA ILE A 106 -5.53 -4.82 -3.91
C ILE A 106 -7.00 -4.58 -3.58
N TYR A 107 -7.90 -5.16 -4.36
CA TYR A 107 -9.34 -5.02 -4.16
C TYR A 107 -9.79 -5.56 -2.78
N LYS A 108 -9.36 -6.77 -2.41
CA LYS A 108 -9.71 -7.38 -1.12
C LYS A 108 -9.19 -6.58 0.08
N LYS A 109 -7.95 -6.06 0.01
CA LYS A 109 -7.40 -5.17 1.04
C LYS A 109 -8.25 -3.91 1.18
N ALA A 110 -8.52 -3.23 0.06
CA ALA A 110 -9.33 -2.03 0.03
C ALA A 110 -10.75 -2.26 0.59
N LEU A 111 -11.42 -3.32 0.14
CA LEU A 111 -12.76 -3.68 0.60
C LEU A 111 -12.77 -3.98 2.10
N THR A 112 -11.81 -4.75 2.59
CA THR A 112 -11.74 -5.12 4.02
C THR A 112 -11.50 -3.88 4.87
N LEU A 113 -10.57 -3.00 4.48
CA LEU A 113 -10.34 -1.75 5.22
C LEU A 113 -11.57 -0.84 5.18
N ASN A 114 -12.22 -0.69 4.01
CA ASN A 114 -13.43 0.12 3.87
C ASN A 114 -14.55 -0.36 4.80
N ASN A 115 -14.70 -1.67 4.97
CA ASN A 115 -15.69 -2.26 5.88
C ASN A 115 -15.34 -2.13 7.37
N LEU A 116 -14.08 -1.90 7.69
CA LEU A 116 -13.59 -1.82 9.07
C LEU A 116 -13.26 -0.40 9.52
N ILE A 117 -13.14 0.57 8.60
CA ILE A 117 -12.64 1.91 8.89
C ILE A 117 -13.43 2.63 9.99
N ASN A 118 -14.75 2.48 10.01
CA ASN A 118 -15.63 3.09 11.01
C ASN A 118 -15.82 2.22 12.27
N LYS A 119 -15.27 1.00 12.29
CA LYS A 119 -15.31 0.09 13.44
C LYS A 119 -14.13 0.35 14.38
N GLN A 120 -14.18 -0.26 15.57
CA GLN A 120 -13.12 -0.11 16.59
C GLN A 120 -11.73 -0.45 16.01
N VAL A 121 -11.62 -1.52 15.22
CA VAL A 121 -10.37 -1.93 14.56
C VAL A 121 -9.78 -0.81 13.69
N GLY A 122 -10.59 -0.18 12.83
CA GLY A 122 -10.15 0.93 12.02
C GLY A 122 -9.71 2.12 12.87
N LYS A 123 -10.53 2.53 13.85
CA LYS A 123 -10.20 3.62 14.78
C LYS A 123 -8.87 3.39 15.51
N ASP A 124 -8.60 2.15 15.91
CA ASP A 124 -7.37 1.78 16.62
C ASP A 124 -6.15 1.85 15.70
N ILE A 125 -6.25 1.37 14.47
CA ILE A 125 -5.20 1.49 13.46
C ILE A 125 -4.87 2.98 13.23
N PHE A 126 -5.88 3.77 12.91
CA PHE A 126 -5.67 5.16 12.54
C PHE A 126 -5.18 6.03 13.69
N SER A 127 -5.70 5.87 14.90
CA SER A 127 -5.21 6.64 16.06
C SER A 127 -3.73 6.36 16.34
N SER A 128 -3.31 5.11 16.16
CA SER A 128 -1.93 4.68 16.34
C SER A 128 -1.00 5.27 15.27
N TYR A 129 -1.42 5.13 14.01
CA TYR A 129 -0.65 5.66 12.87
C TYR A 129 -0.51 7.18 12.90
N LYS A 130 -1.65 7.91 13.04
CA LYS A 130 -1.65 9.37 13.04
C LYS A 130 -0.75 9.98 14.11
N ARG A 131 -0.77 9.43 15.32
CA ARG A 131 0.07 9.97 16.41
C ARG A 131 1.56 9.90 16.04
N ALA A 132 2.00 8.78 15.47
CA ALA A 132 3.38 8.61 15.02
C ALA A 132 3.71 9.52 13.82
N ALA A 133 2.85 9.53 12.80
CA ALA A 133 3.05 10.31 11.58
C ALA A 133 3.09 11.82 11.87
N ASN A 134 2.18 12.35 12.69
CA ASN A 134 2.17 13.77 13.05
C ASN A 134 3.45 14.22 13.76
N ILE A 135 4.02 13.38 14.63
CA ILE A 135 5.30 13.70 15.30
C ILE A 135 6.43 13.72 14.27
N LEU A 136 6.49 12.73 13.38
CA LEU A 136 7.49 12.71 12.31
C LEU A 136 7.38 13.94 11.42
N ASP A 137 6.18 14.27 10.96
CA ASP A 137 5.94 15.42 10.10
C ASP A 137 6.37 16.73 10.77
N SER A 138 6.03 16.92 12.06
CA SER A 138 6.39 18.14 12.79
C SER A 138 7.90 18.26 13.00
N GLU A 139 8.61 17.14 13.20
CA GLU A 139 10.04 17.15 13.49
C GLU A 139 10.91 17.16 12.23
N LEU A 140 10.37 16.71 11.08
CA LEU A 140 11.10 16.67 9.82
C LEU A 140 10.90 17.92 8.96
N LYS A 141 9.78 18.65 9.12
CA LYS A 141 9.47 19.85 8.32
C LYS A 141 10.53 20.95 8.38
N ASP A 142 11.18 21.12 9.53
CA ASP A 142 12.10 22.25 9.78
C ASP A 142 13.59 21.83 9.81
N LYS A 143 13.93 20.57 9.59
CA LYS A 143 15.28 20.07 9.81
C LYS A 143 15.73 19.16 8.69
N GLN A 144 16.95 19.37 8.19
CA GLN A 144 17.71 18.43 7.37
C GLN A 144 18.10 17.17 8.19
N LEU A 145 17.13 16.54 8.88
CA LEU A 145 17.39 15.35 9.67
C LEU A 145 17.12 14.14 8.79
N GLU A 146 18.19 13.53 8.32
CA GLU A 146 18.09 12.26 7.61
C GLU A 146 17.94 11.12 8.62
N LEU A 147 16.87 10.34 8.48
CA LEU A 147 16.60 9.14 9.26
C LEU A 147 17.03 7.89 8.48
N SER A 148 17.74 7.00 9.16
CA SER A 148 18.34 5.80 8.54
C SER A 148 17.38 4.61 8.36
N ASN A 149 16.15 4.68 8.89
CA ASN A 149 15.19 3.57 8.98
C ASN A 149 15.64 2.38 9.86
N THR A 150 16.66 2.59 10.65
CA THR A 150 17.15 1.62 11.64
C THR A 150 17.28 2.33 12.97
N THR A 151 17.06 1.62 14.06
CA THR A 151 17.21 2.13 15.42
C THR A 151 18.28 1.35 16.14
N ASP A 152 19.01 2.01 17.04
CA ASP A 152 20.02 1.39 17.91
C ASP A 152 19.39 1.04 19.26
N PRO A 153 19.13 -0.24 19.56
CA PRO A 153 18.61 -0.67 20.85
C PRO A 153 19.55 -0.40 22.02
N GLY A 154 20.85 -0.19 21.76
CA GLY A 154 21.87 0.05 22.78
C GLY A 154 21.69 1.39 23.51
N ILE A 155 21.04 2.36 22.86
CA ILE A 155 20.80 3.69 23.44
C ILE A 155 19.36 3.87 23.97
N PHE A 156 18.54 2.83 23.99
CA PHE A 156 17.22 2.88 24.58
C PHE A 156 17.29 3.15 26.10
N LYS A 157 16.47 4.09 26.58
CA LYS A 157 16.45 4.52 27.98
C LYS A 157 15.47 3.74 28.84
N ASN A 158 14.46 3.11 28.22
CA ASN A 158 13.41 2.40 28.95
C ASN A 158 12.87 1.19 28.17
N GLU A 159 12.03 0.42 28.84
CA GLU A 159 11.41 -0.78 28.28
C GLU A 159 10.36 -0.48 27.18
N PHE A 160 9.73 0.69 27.22
CA PHE A 160 8.68 1.03 26.24
C PHE A 160 9.26 1.18 24.82
N GLU A 161 10.49 1.68 24.70
CA GLU A 161 11.22 1.73 23.42
C GLU A 161 11.50 0.31 22.89
N LYS A 162 11.93 -0.59 23.77
CA LYS A 162 12.20 -2.01 23.44
C LYS A 162 10.92 -2.75 23.05
N ASN A 163 9.83 -2.52 23.78
CA ASN A 163 8.54 -3.13 23.51
C ASN A 163 7.96 -2.68 22.16
N LEU A 164 8.09 -1.39 21.83
CA LEU A 164 7.68 -0.87 20.53
C LEU A 164 8.50 -1.48 19.39
N LEU A 165 9.83 -1.55 19.50
CA LEU A 165 10.68 -2.20 18.51
C LEU A 165 10.31 -3.68 18.34
N LYS A 166 10.09 -4.40 19.44
CA LYS A 166 9.65 -5.80 19.40
C LYS A 166 8.33 -5.94 18.62
N LYS A 167 7.35 -5.08 18.90
CA LYS A 167 6.06 -5.08 18.20
C LYS A 167 6.18 -4.78 16.71
N ILE A 168 7.01 -3.81 16.33
CA ILE A 168 7.31 -3.51 14.93
C ILE A 168 7.91 -4.74 14.23
N ASN A 169 8.86 -5.41 14.85
CA ASN A 169 9.50 -6.59 14.27
C ASN A 169 8.54 -7.78 14.15
N GLU A 170 7.63 -7.98 15.12
CA GLU A 170 6.54 -8.97 15.04
C GLU A 170 5.63 -8.71 13.83
N LEU A 171 5.19 -7.45 13.63
CA LEU A 171 4.36 -7.07 12.49
C LEU A 171 5.10 -7.26 11.18
N ARG A 172 6.36 -6.82 11.08
CA ARG A 172 7.18 -7.02 9.87
C ARG A 172 7.32 -8.50 9.53
N LYS A 173 7.64 -9.33 10.52
CA LYS A 173 7.74 -10.79 10.33
C LYS A 173 6.42 -11.39 9.87
N TYR A 174 5.29 -10.96 10.46
CA TYR A 174 3.97 -11.40 10.04
C TYR A 174 3.72 -11.05 8.56
N PHE A 175 3.91 -9.78 8.16
CA PHE A 175 3.63 -9.33 6.79
C PHE A 175 4.60 -9.90 5.74
N THR A 176 5.84 -10.22 6.12
CA THR A 176 6.79 -10.91 5.23
C THR A 176 6.39 -12.36 4.96
N ASN A 177 5.74 -13.01 5.92
CA ASN A 177 5.35 -14.41 5.83
C ASN A 177 3.91 -14.62 5.35
N ILE A 178 3.20 -13.56 4.97
CA ILE A 178 1.85 -13.69 4.40
C ILE A 178 1.91 -14.42 3.07
N ASN A 179 1.19 -15.55 3.01
CA ASN A 179 1.06 -16.40 1.84
C ASN A 179 -0.16 -16.04 0.97
N ARG A 180 -0.45 -16.88 -0.06
CA ARG A 180 -1.58 -16.70 -0.98
C ARG A 180 -2.95 -16.63 -0.28
N ASP A 181 -3.12 -17.34 0.83
CA ASP A 181 -4.37 -17.39 1.61
C ASP A 181 -4.41 -16.33 2.72
N GLU A 182 -4.09 -15.08 2.38
CA GLU A 182 -4.08 -13.97 3.33
C GLU A 182 -5.46 -13.75 3.96
N ASN A 183 -5.53 -13.78 5.28
CA ASN A 183 -6.70 -13.32 6.03
C ASN A 183 -6.60 -11.80 6.27
N TYR A 184 -7.21 -11.02 5.38
CA TYR A 184 -7.16 -9.55 5.42
C TYR A 184 -7.72 -8.95 6.71
N ILE A 185 -8.76 -9.56 7.30
CA ILE A 185 -9.31 -9.13 8.60
C ILE A 185 -8.28 -9.33 9.70
N GLN A 186 -7.62 -10.49 9.73
CA GLN A 186 -6.57 -10.78 10.71
C GLN A 186 -5.38 -9.85 10.56
N SER A 187 -4.98 -9.54 9.32
CA SER A 187 -3.89 -8.59 9.04
C SER A 187 -4.19 -7.21 9.61
N LEU A 188 -5.39 -6.67 9.37
CA LEU A 188 -5.83 -5.39 9.94
C LEU A 188 -5.98 -5.46 11.47
N THR A 189 -6.46 -6.57 12.00
CA THR A 189 -6.56 -6.79 13.47
C THR A 189 -5.17 -6.78 14.11
N ASN A 190 -4.16 -7.37 13.47
CA ASN A 190 -2.78 -7.35 13.98
C ASN A 190 -2.20 -5.93 14.04
N LEU A 191 -2.52 -5.07 13.04
CA LEU A 191 -2.18 -3.65 13.10
C LEU A 191 -2.90 -2.94 14.25
N ALA A 192 -4.19 -3.19 14.43
CA ALA A 192 -4.97 -2.59 15.52
C ALA A 192 -4.43 -2.99 16.90
N ASN A 193 -4.00 -4.23 17.07
CA ASN A 193 -3.43 -4.76 18.32
C ASN A 193 -2.08 -4.11 18.71
N ALA A 194 -1.46 -3.36 17.80
CA ALA A 194 -0.28 -2.57 18.16
C ALA A 194 -0.62 -1.30 18.96
N LYS A 195 -1.90 -0.87 19.00
CA LYS A 195 -2.35 0.35 19.66
C LYS A 195 -1.86 0.44 21.10
N LYS A 196 -2.04 -0.62 21.90
CA LYS A 196 -1.66 -0.62 23.32
C LYS A 196 -0.17 -0.26 23.49
N VAL A 197 0.71 -0.96 22.80
CA VAL A 197 2.17 -0.75 22.89
C VAL A 197 2.57 0.63 22.39
N ILE A 198 1.93 1.11 21.32
CA ILE A 198 2.19 2.45 20.75
C ILE A 198 1.77 3.53 21.75
N PHE A 199 0.62 3.40 22.40
CA PHE A 199 0.15 4.38 23.38
C PHE A 199 0.99 4.34 24.65
N GLU A 200 1.36 3.16 25.17
CA GLU A 200 2.28 3.03 26.30
C GLU A 200 3.63 3.69 26.03
N PHE A 201 4.16 3.57 24.79
CA PHE A 201 5.36 4.29 24.39
C PHE A 201 5.13 5.81 24.48
N PHE A 202 4.08 6.35 23.88
CA PHE A 202 3.83 7.80 23.90
C PHE A 202 3.50 8.38 25.27
N ASP A 203 2.96 7.59 26.17
CA ASP A 203 2.62 8.03 27.52
C ASP A 203 3.84 8.05 28.46
N ASN A 204 4.88 7.26 28.15
CA ASN A 204 6.05 7.10 29.00
C ASN A 204 7.37 7.62 28.36
N VAL A 205 7.36 7.97 27.05
CA VAL A 205 8.56 8.36 26.33
C VAL A 205 8.38 9.75 25.70
N LYS A 206 9.18 10.72 26.16
CA LYS A 206 9.27 12.03 25.53
C LYS A 206 10.11 11.93 24.25
N VAL A 207 9.47 11.85 23.08
CA VAL A 207 10.18 11.68 21.79
C VAL A 207 11.21 12.81 21.57
N ASN A 208 10.83 14.04 21.84
CA ASN A 208 11.71 15.22 21.73
C ASN A 208 12.63 15.33 22.95
N ASP A 209 13.66 14.48 22.99
CA ASP A 209 14.69 14.48 24.03
C ASP A 209 15.71 15.62 23.81
N GLU A 210 16.38 16.07 24.88
CA GLU A 210 17.46 17.06 24.81
C GLU A 210 18.70 16.49 24.13
N ASP A 211 18.97 15.21 24.34
CA ASP A 211 20.02 14.48 23.63
C ASP A 211 19.58 14.19 22.19
N LYS A 212 20.31 14.78 21.25
CA LYS A 212 20.01 14.68 19.80
C LYS A 212 20.08 13.23 19.29
N ASN A 213 20.95 12.38 19.85
CA ASN A 213 21.09 10.99 19.43
C ASN A 213 19.87 10.17 19.88
N ILE A 214 19.42 10.38 21.13
CA ILE A 214 18.22 9.73 21.67
C ILE A 214 16.99 10.19 20.89
N LYS A 215 16.85 11.51 20.67
CA LYS A 215 15.76 12.06 19.85
C LYS A 215 15.74 11.44 18.45
N LYS A 216 16.88 11.41 17.76
CA LYS A 216 16.99 10.82 16.42
C LYS A 216 16.57 9.35 16.44
N ASN A 217 17.07 8.56 17.38
CA ASN A 217 16.77 7.14 17.51
C ASN A 217 15.28 6.86 17.75
N ARG A 218 14.60 7.71 18.54
CA ARG A 218 13.15 7.65 18.77
C ARG A 218 12.36 8.01 17.51
N LEU A 219 12.80 9.00 16.74
CA LEU A 219 12.19 9.34 15.44
C LEU A 219 12.39 8.21 14.42
N GLU A 220 13.54 7.56 14.39
CA GLU A 220 13.79 6.38 13.56
C GLU A 220 12.87 5.22 13.93
N LEU A 221 12.63 4.99 15.23
CA LEU A 221 11.67 4.00 15.71
C LEU A 221 10.23 4.28 15.24
N LEU A 222 9.79 5.54 15.30
CA LEU A 222 8.49 5.96 14.78
C LEU A 222 8.40 5.84 13.25
N GLN A 223 9.48 6.17 12.53
CA GLN A 223 9.54 5.98 11.09
C GLN A 223 9.43 4.51 10.70
N MET A 224 10.11 3.63 11.44
CA MET A 224 9.98 2.18 11.25
C MET A 224 8.55 1.69 11.48
N LEU A 225 7.84 2.25 12.47
CA LEU A 225 6.44 1.96 12.75
C LEU A 225 5.56 2.36 11.55
N CYS A 226 5.62 3.64 11.14
CA CYS A 226 4.82 4.15 10.01
C CYS A 226 5.07 3.33 8.73
N LYS A 227 6.33 3.08 8.37
CA LYS A 227 6.66 2.24 7.21
C LYS A 227 6.13 0.80 7.31
N THR A 228 6.04 0.25 8.52
CA THR A 228 5.46 -1.09 8.71
C THR A 228 3.96 -1.10 8.40
N PHE A 229 3.25 -0.03 8.74
CA PHE A 229 1.84 0.15 8.37
C PHE A 229 1.71 0.41 6.86
N ASP A 230 2.48 1.35 6.32
CA ASP A 230 2.41 1.78 4.91
C ASP A 230 2.81 0.68 3.93
N ASN A 231 3.67 -0.26 4.33
CA ASN A 231 3.99 -1.45 3.54
C ASN A 231 2.78 -2.39 3.36
N TYR A 232 1.79 -2.33 4.24
CA TYR A 232 0.57 -3.12 4.11
C TYR A 232 -0.50 -2.38 3.29
N ILE A 233 -0.83 -1.16 3.69
CA ILE A 233 -1.67 -0.19 2.97
C ILE A 233 -1.07 1.19 3.26
N ASN A 234 -0.97 2.06 2.25
CA ASN A 234 -0.40 3.40 2.43
C ASN A 234 -1.36 4.29 3.25
N PHE A 235 -1.27 4.20 4.59
CA PHE A 235 -2.14 4.93 5.51
C PHE A 235 -1.94 6.44 5.46
N SER A 236 -0.79 6.94 4.96
CA SER A 236 -0.53 8.37 4.81
C SER A 236 -1.53 9.07 3.87
N ASN A 237 -2.08 8.31 2.90
CA ASN A 237 -3.01 8.83 1.90
C ASN A 237 -4.48 8.75 2.34
N ILE A 238 -4.79 8.26 3.54
CA ILE A 238 -6.16 8.06 3.99
C ILE A 238 -6.62 9.24 4.85
N GLU A 239 -7.69 9.91 4.42
CA GLU A 239 -8.33 10.97 5.17
C GLU A 239 -9.15 10.40 6.33
N ILE A 240 -8.89 10.91 7.55
CA ILE A 240 -9.60 10.51 8.76
C ILE A 240 -10.36 11.73 9.27
N ASN A 241 -11.64 11.70 9.10
CA ASN A 241 -12.57 12.68 9.66
C ASN A 241 -12.84 12.38 11.14
#